data_a3db1ce95da773844316c8c0832e041d
#
_entry.id   a3db1ce95da773844316c8c0832e041d
#
_cell.length_a   1.000
_cell.length_b   1.000
_cell.length_c   1.000
_cell.angle_alpha   90.00
_cell.angle_beta   90.00
_cell.angle_gamma   90.00
#
_symmetry.space_group_name_H-M   'P 1'
#
loop_
_entity.id
_entity.type
_entity.pdbx_description
1 polymer ?
#
loop_
_entity_poly.entity_id
_entity_poly.type
_entity_poly.pdbx_seq_one_letter_code
_entity_poly.pdbx_strand_id
1 'polypeptide(L)'
;YAGQMIAFTYPHIGNYGVNLEDVESARPQVAGFIVREVSTVVSSWRASGDLGRYLDEHGIVGISEIDTRALTRHLRTHGAKRGVVSAIDADHASLVAKARASRSMIGLDLAREVTCAKPWTFDPRAEGASRAHHLVPVLKGTEAGRPRDGEELFRVVAYDFGMKRNSLRNLAAAGCVVTVVPATTPAAEALVFSPEGIFLSNGPGDPEPCTYAIEAAKALAEALPTFG
;
A
#
# COMPACT_ATOMS: atom_id res chain seq x y z
N TYR A 1 -0.34 -5.38 -0.76
CA TYR A 1 -0.57 -6.74 -0.19
C TYR A 1 -1.76 -7.47 -0.84
N ALA A 2 -2.25 -7.00 -2.00
CA ALA A 2 -3.33 -7.68 -2.71
C ALA A 2 -2.98 -9.16 -2.97
N GLY A 3 -3.94 -10.04 -2.69
CA GLY A 3 -3.76 -11.49 -2.84
C GLY A 3 -2.84 -12.15 -1.80
N GLN A 4 -2.32 -11.43 -0.81
CA GLN A 4 -1.37 -11.93 0.18
C GLN A 4 -1.99 -12.02 1.58
N MET A 5 -1.70 -13.09 2.29
CA MET A 5 -1.88 -13.16 3.73
C MET A 5 -0.62 -12.63 4.43
N ILE A 6 -0.80 -11.84 5.49
CA ILE A 6 0.31 -11.24 6.24
C ILE A 6 0.47 -11.94 7.58
N ALA A 7 1.69 -12.41 7.85
CA ALA A 7 2.08 -12.93 9.15
C ALA A 7 2.90 -11.89 9.91
N PHE A 8 2.40 -11.46 11.05
CA PHE A 8 3.09 -10.50 11.92
C PHE A 8 3.90 -11.24 12.98
N THR A 9 5.18 -10.94 13.07
CA THR A 9 6.08 -11.52 14.10
C THR A 9 6.16 -10.68 15.35
N TYR A 10 5.58 -9.50 15.37
CA TYR A 10 5.50 -8.68 16.58
C TYR A 10 4.53 -9.32 17.59
N PRO A 11 4.89 -9.38 18.87
CA PRO A 11 4.12 -10.17 19.86
C PRO A 11 2.75 -9.59 20.17
N HIS A 12 2.59 -8.27 20.17
CA HIS A 12 1.32 -7.60 20.49
C HIS A 12 0.81 -6.84 19.30
N ILE A 13 -0.21 -7.37 18.64
CA ILE A 13 -0.89 -6.72 17.54
C ILE A 13 -2.26 -6.22 18.01
N GLY A 14 -2.64 -5.02 17.58
CA GLY A 14 -3.95 -4.42 17.91
C GLY A 14 -3.96 -3.53 19.15
N ASN A 15 -2.89 -3.48 19.96
CA ASN A 15 -2.81 -2.61 21.13
C ASN A 15 -2.90 -1.12 20.85
N TYR A 16 -2.54 -0.67 19.64
CA TYR A 16 -2.78 0.70 19.17
C TYR A 16 -4.20 0.93 18.67
N GLY A 17 -4.97 -0.15 18.46
CA GLY A 17 -6.25 -0.08 17.77
C GLY A 17 -6.12 0.31 16.30
N VAL A 18 -7.18 0.88 15.76
CA VAL A 18 -7.23 1.43 14.40
C VAL A 18 -7.52 2.93 14.46
N ASN A 19 -7.07 3.64 13.41
CA ASN A 19 -7.16 5.08 13.34
C ASN A 19 -7.35 5.50 11.89
N LEU A 20 -8.37 6.30 11.62
CA LEU A 20 -8.70 6.76 10.27
C LEU A 20 -7.64 7.70 9.66
N GLU A 21 -6.85 8.36 10.49
CA GLU A 21 -5.78 9.25 10.03
C GLU A 21 -4.60 8.47 9.43
N ASP A 22 -4.36 7.24 9.90
CA ASP A 22 -3.26 6.39 9.50
C ASP A 22 -3.61 5.44 8.33
N VAL A 23 -4.82 5.57 7.77
CA VAL A 23 -5.27 4.76 6.63
C VAL A 23 -4.45 5.11 5.38
N GLU A 24 -3.85 4.07 4.80
CA GLU A 24 -2.91 4.17 3.67
C GLU A 24 -3.54 3.85 2.31
N SER A 25 -4.76 3.33 2.29
CA SER A 25 -5.50 2.97 1.07
C SER A 25 -7.00 3.08 1.30
N ALA A 26 -7.81 3.04 0.23
CA ALA A 26 -9.27 3.12 0.33
C ALA A 26 -9.88 1.95 1.13
N ARG A 27 -9.20 0.80 1.15
CA ARG A 27 -9.56 -0.39 1.94
C ARG A 27 -8.31 -1.20 2.24
N PRO A 28 -8.32 -2.07 3.26
CA PRO A 28 -7.27 -3.07 3.44
C PRO A 28 -7.21 -4.00 2.22
N GLN A 29 -6.00 -4.31 1.76
CA GLN A 29 -5.78 -5.12 0.55
C GLN A 29 -5.37 -6.56 0.85
N VAL A 30 -5.17 -6.89 2.13
CA VAL A 30 -4.73 -8.22 2.55
C VAL A 30 -5.81 -9.28 2.36
N ALA A 31 -5.41 -10.48 1.95
CA ALA A 31 -6.32 -11.63 1.84
C ALA A 31 -6.53 -12.36 3.18
N GLY A 32 -5.68 -12.12 4.17
CA GLY A 32 -5.79 -12.73 5.49
C GLY A 32 -4.73 -12.19 6.46
N PHE A 33 -4.98 -12.38 7.74
CA PHE A 33 -4.21 -11.81 8.83
C PHE A 33 -3.79 -12.89 9.82
N ILE A 34 -2.48 -13.07 10.04
CA ILE A 34 -1.93 -14.13 10.87
C ILE A 34 -1.08 -13.51 11.96
N VAL A 35 -1.42 -13.75 13.21
CA VAL A 35 -0.75 -13.18 14.37
C VAL A 35 -0.47 -14.22 15.45
N ARG A 36 0.47 -13.93 16.33
CA ARG A 36 0.67 -14.70 17.54
C ARG A 36 -0.44 -14.41 18.54
N GLU A 37 -0.72 -13.13 18.76
CA GLU A 37 -1.69 -12.67 19.75
C GLU A 37 -2.34 -11.37 19.27
N VAL A 38 -3.63 -11.23 19.52
CA VAL A 38 -4.36 -9.98 19.35
C VAL A 38 -4.60 -9.37 20.73
N SER A 39 -4.22 -8.11 20.89
CA SER A 39 -4.50 -7.38 22.13
C SER A 39 -6.00 -7.19 22.33
N THR A 40 -6.49 -7.58 23.49
CA THR A 40 -7.88 -7.35 23.89
C THR A 40 -8.12 -5.93 24.40
N VAL A 41 -7.04 -5.18 24.64
CA VAL A 41 -7.10 -3.81 25.16
C VAL A 41 -6.47 -2.87 24.15
N VAL A 42 -7.25 -1.87 23.73
CA VAL A 42 -6.77 -0.75 22.93
C VAL A 42 -6.27 0.33 23.87
N SER A 43 -5.01 0.71 23.76
CA SER A 43 -4.34 1.64 24.66
C SER A 43 -3.64 2.78 23.91
N SER A 44 -4.34 3.39 22.98
CA SER A 44 -3.86 4.58 22.27
C SER A 44 -4.93 5.67 22.30
N TRP A 45 -4.52 6.89 22.63
CA TRP A 45 -5.41 8.05 22.62
C TRP A 45 -5.93 8.41 21.21
N ARG A 46 -5.25 7.93 20.17
CA ARG A 46 -5.64 8.13 18.76
C ARG A 46 -6.58 7.05 18.23
N ALA A 47 -6.80 5.97 18.97
CA ALA A 47 -7.60 4.87 18.50
C ALA A 47 -9.07 5.28 18.33
N SER A 48 -9.65 4.93 17.20
CA SER A 48 -11.07 5.06 16.89
C SER A 48 -11.84 3.73 16.99
N GLY A 49 -11.15 2.61 17.15
CA GLY A 49 -11.71 1.27 17.26
C GLY A 49 -10.64 0.21 17.50
N ASP A 50 -11.06 -1.02 17.66
CA ASP A 50 -10.18 -2.18 17.78
C ASP A 50 -9.91 -2.86 16.42
N LEU A 51 -8.83 -3.63 16.36
CA LEU A 51 -8.41 -4.31 15.13
C LEU A 51 -9.36 -5.42 14.71
N GLY A 52 -9.90 -6.18 15.68
CA GLY A 52 -10.79 -7.31 15.37
C GLY A 52 -12.05 -6.85 14.63
N ARG A 53 -12.71 -5.82 15.17
CA ARG A 53 -13.88 -5.20 14.57
C ARG A 53 -13.55 -4.63 13.18
N TYR A 54 -12.39 -3.97 13.03
CA TYR A 54 -11.95 -3.42 11.76
C TYR A 54 -11.77 -4.51 10.69
N LEU A 55 -11.19 -5.65 11.05
CA LEU A 55 -11.02 -6.78 10.13
C LEU A 55 -12.39 -7.37 9.75
N ASP A 56 -13.30 -7.51 10.71
CA ASP A 56 -14.66 -8.02 10.49
C ASP A 56 -15.48 -7.12 9.56
N GLU A 57 -15.47 -5.80 9.80
CA GLU A 57 -16.14 -4.80 8.96
C GLU A 57 -15.62 -4.82 7.50
N HIS A 58 -14.38 -5.26 7.27
CA HIS A 58 -13.78 -5.38 5.95
C HIS A 58 -13.78 -6.81 5.39
N GLY A 59 -14.39 -7.77 6.10
CA GLY A 59 -14.48 -9.17 5.67
C GLY A 59 -13.12 -9.88 5.59
N ILE A 60 -12.16 -9.50 6.43
CA ILE A 60 -10.81 -10.07 6.44
C ILE A 60 -10.72 -11.12 7.53
N VAL A 61 -10.43 -12.36 7.12
CA VAL A 61 -10.23 -13.47 8.05
C VAL A 61 -8.88 -13.32 8.76
N GLY A 62 -8.91 -13.31 10.09
CA GLY A 62 -7.73 -13.35 10.95
C GLY A 62 -7.61 -14.67 11.70
N ILE A 63 -6.36 -15.08 12.00
CA ILE A 63 -6.06 -16.20 12.88
C ILE A 63 -5.00 -15.78 13.90
N SER A 64 -5.24 -16.09 15.16
CA SER A 64 -4.31 -15.88 16.28
C SER A 64 -3.78 -17.21 16.84
N GLU A 65 -2.91 -17.12 17.86
CA GLU A 65 -2.28 -18.26 18.54
C GLU A 65 -1.35 -19.10 17.65
N ILE A 66 -0.84 -18.48 16.57
CA ILE A 66 0.10 -19.09 15.65
C ILE A 66 1.53 -18.72 16.04
N ASP A 67 2.47 -19.68 15.99
CA ASP A 67 3.90 -19.39 16.05
C ASP A 67 4.34 -18.70 14.75
N THR A 68 4.10 -17.40 14.67
CA THR A 68 4.41 -16.58 13.50
C THR A 68 5.92 -16.49 13.27
N ARG A 69 6.75 -16.66 14.29
CA ARG A 69 8.21 -16.72 14.14
C ARG A 69 8.63 -17.98 13.40
N ALA A 70 8.12 -19.15 13.80
CA ALA A 70 8.38 -20.40 13.10
C ALA A 70 7.86 -20.35 11.66
N LEU A 71 6.65 -19.83 11.43
CA LEU A 71 6.07 -19.63 10.12
C LEU A 71 6.96 -18.75 9.24
N THR A 72 7.39 -17.60 9.75
CA THR A 72 8.26 -16.67 9.00
C THR A 72 9.62 -17.29 8.68
N ARG A 73 10.22 -18.03 9.61
CA ARG A 73 11.45 -18.77 9.35
C ARG A 73 11.27 -19.83 8.27
N HIS A 74 10.15 -20.55 8.29
CA HIS A 74 9.82 -21.54 7.26
C HIS A 74 9.70 -20.86 5.88
N LEU A 75 8.95 -19.77 5.78
CA LEU A 75 8.79 -19.02 4.53
C LEU A 75 10.11 -18.45 4.02
N ARG A 76 10.97 -17.96 4.91
CA ARG A 76 12.30 -17.46 4.56
C ARG A 76 13.21 -18.55 3.98
N THR A 77 13.13 -19.76 4.53
CA THR A 77 13.98 -20.89 4.09
C THR A 77 13.47 -21.55 2.82
N HIS A 78 12.14 -21.65 2.66
CA HIS A 78 11.52 -22.46 1.60
C HIS A 78 10.79 -21.60 0.55
N GLY A 79 10.87 -20.28 0.65
CA GLY A 79 10.18 -19.33 -0.23
C GLY A 79 8.70 -19.18 0.10
N ALA A 80 8.03 -18.26 -0.61
CA ALA A 80 6.61 -18.00 -0.49
C ALA A 80 5.78 -19.25 -0.76
N LYS A 81 4.68 -19.40 -0.03
CA LYS A 81 3.79 -20.55 -0.12
C LYS A 81 2.36 -20.12 -0.38
N ARG A 82 1.63 -20.93 -1.11
CA ARG A 82 0.18 -20.80 -1.20
C ARG A 82 -0.44 -21.32 0.09
N GLY A 83 -1.43 -20.62 0.59
CA GLY A 83 -2.09 -20.96 1.84
C GLY A 83 -3.56 -20.60 1.82
N VAL A 84 -4.29 -21.05 2.82
CA VAL A 84 -5.67 -20.67 3.08
C VAL A 84 -5.88 -20.46 4.57
N VAL A 85 -6.67 -19.46 4.92
CA VAL A 85 -7.19 -19.23 6.28
C VAL A 85 -8.71 -19.27 6.18
N SER A 86 -9.37 -19.97 7.10
CA SER A 86 -10.82 -20.12 7.08
C SER A 86 -11.41 -20.01 8.47
N ALA A 87 -12.52 -19.28 8.60
CA ALA A 87 -13.35 -19.21 9.80
C ALA A 87 -14.57 -20.16 9.73
N ILE A 88 -14.83 -20.79 8.58
CA ILE A 88 -16.04 -21.60 8.33
C ILE A 88 -15.75 -23.05 7.96
N ASP A 89 -14.56 -23.34 7.44
CA ASP A 89 -14.12 -24.68 7.05
C ASP A 89 -13.01 -25.12 7.99
N ALA A 90 -13.22 -26.20 8.73
CA ALA A 90 -12.25 -26.81 9.64
C ALA A 90 -11.69 -28.15 9.14
N ASP A 91 -12.11 -28.60 7.94
CA ASP A 91 -11.58 -29.83 7.37
C ASP A 91 -10.19 -29.62 6.77
N HIS A 92 -9.20 -30.25 7.36
CA HIS A 92 -7.81 -30.21 6.94
C HIS A 92 -7.58 -30.60 5.47
N ALA A 93 -8.26 -31.66 5.01
CA ALA A 93 -8.11 -32.14 3.64
C ALA A 93 -8.68 -31.14 2.63
N SER A 94 -9.83 -30.56 2.93
CA SER A 94 -10.46 -29.48 2.17
C SER A 94 -9.56 -28.25 2.11
N LEU A 95 -9.02 -27.80 3.24
CA LEU A 95 -8.16 -26.63 3.30
C LEU A 95 -6.86 -26.80 2.50
N VAL A 96 -6.23 -27.97 2.60
CA VAL A 96 -5.03 -28.30 1.80
C VAL A 96 -5.35 -28.33 0.31
N ALA A 97 -6.49 -28.91 -0.09
CA ALA A 97 -6.92 -28.92 -1.48
C ALA A 97 -7.14 -27.49 -2.01
N LYS A 98 -7.83 -26.63 -1.24
CA LYS A 98 -8.03 -25.21 -1.57
C LYS A 98 -6.71 -24.46 -1.70
N ALA A 99 -5.77 -24.68 -0.78
CA ALA A 99 -4.44 -24.04 -0.84
C ALA A 99 -3.66 -24.45 -2.10
N ARG A 100 -3.71 -25.75 -2.46
CA ARG A 100 -3.08 -26.28 -3.69
C ARG A 100 -3.74 -25.75 -4.96
N ALA A 101 -5.04 -25.57 -4.96
CA ALA A 101 -5.81 -25.05 -6.08
C ALA A 101 -5.73 -23.51 -6.21
N SER A 102 -5.26 -22.79 -5.18
CA SER A 102 -5.19 -21.34 -5.22
C SER A 102 -4.20 -20.87 -6.31
N ARG A 103 -4.49 -19.70 -6.89
CA ARG A 103 -3.65 -19.11 -7.96
C ARG A 103 -2.25 -18.79 -7.44
N SER A 104 -1.25 -19.00 -8.28
CA SER A 104 0.10 -18.48 -8.02
C SER A 104 0.11 -16.97 -8.21
N MET A 105 0.92 -16.26 -7.45
CA MET A 105 1.14 -14.83 -7.68
C MET A 105 2.10 -14.56 -8.86
N ILE A 106 2.86 -15.56 -9.28
CA ILE A 106 3.77 -15.44 -10.43
C ILE A 106 2.93 -15.22 -11.70
N GLY A 107 3.26 -14.19 -12.44
CA GLY A 107 2.57 -13.83 -13.68
C GLY A 107 1.20 -13.14 -13.50
N LEU A 108 0.81 -12.79 -12.27
CA LEU A 108 -0.40 -12.00 -12.03
C LEU A 108 -0.10 -10.49 -12.08
N ASP A 109 -0.90 -9.77 -12.85
CA ASP A 109 -0.90 -8.32 -12.85
C ASP A 109 -1.78 -7.79 -11.70
N LEU A 110 -1.19 -7.76 -10.50
CA LEU A 110 -1.87 -7.28 -9.30
C LEU A 110 -1.92 -5.74 -9.23
N ALA A 111 -1.05 -5.04 -9.95
CA ALA A 111 -1.09 -3.58 -10.02
C ALA A 111 -2.40 -3.11 -10.66
N ARG A 112 -2.87 -3.79 -11.69
CA ARG A 112 -4.17 -3.51 -12.33
C ARG A 112 -5.37 -3.72 -11.42
N GLU A 113 -5.26 -4.59 -10.43
CA GLU A 113 -6.35 -4.86 -9.48
C GLU A 113 -6.49 -3.77 -8.40
N VAL A 114 -5.40 -3.04 -8.10
CA VAL A 114 -5.34 -2.08 -6.98
C VAL A 114 -5.24 -0.62 -7.41
N THR A 115 -4.99 -0.36 -8.67
CA THR A 115 -4.84 0.99 -9.24
C THR A 115 -6.14 1.79 -9.18
N CYS A 116 -6.04 3.09 -9.21
CA CYS A 116 -7.20 3.98 -9.32
C CYS A 116 -7.90 3.81 -10.69
N ALA A 117 -9.23 4.05 -10.70
CA ALA A 117 -10.03 3.86 -11.91
C ALA A 117 -9.85 4.97 -12.94
N LYS A 118 -9.46 6.17 -12.53
CA LYS A 118 -9.25 7.37 -13.36
C LYS A 118 -8.31 8.34 -12.68
N PRO A 119 -7.68 9.25 -13.45
CA PRO A 119 -6.81 10.28 -12.90
C PRO A 119 -7.54 11.18 -11.89
N TRP A 120 -6.80 11.58 -10.85
CA TRP A 120 -7.24 12.56 -9.86
C TRP A 120 -6.04 13.35 -9.31
N THR A 121 -6.29 14.50 -8.72
CA THR A 121 -5.22 15.37 -8.22
C THR A 121 -5.23 15.41 -6.70
N PHE A 122 -4.07 15.18 -6.11
CA PHE A 122 -3.79 15.42 -4.70
C PHE A 122 -3.14 16.81 -4.57
N ASP A 123 -3.90 17.76 -4.05
CA ASP A 123 -3.40 19.11 -3.77
C ASP A 123 -3.19 19.28 -2.26
N PRO A 124 -1.96 19.55 -1.82
CA PRO A 124 -1.67 19.75 -0.39
C PRO A 124 -2.41 20.95 0.22
N ARG A 125 -2.83 21.92 -0.59
CA ARG A 125 -3.60 23.08 -0.12
C ARG A 125 -5.05 22.74 0.17
N ALA A 126 -5.63 21.84 -0.65
CA ALA A 126 -7.04 21.44 -0.53
C ALA A 126 -7.27 20.40 0.58
N GLU A 127 -6.37 19.48 0.79
CA GLU A 127 -6.53 18.34 1.70
C GLU A 127 -6.00 18.58 3.13
N GLY A 128 -5.79 19.81 3.52
CA GLY A 128 -5.36 20.14 4.88
C GLY A 128 -4.10 19.34 5.28
N ALA A 129 -3.03 19.44 4.51
CA ALA A 129 -1.73 18.75 4.67
C ALA A 129 -1.10 18.87 6.09
N SER A 130 -1.89 19.37 7.03
CA SER A 130 -1.60 19.64 8.43
C SER A 130 -1.18 18.42 9.24
N ARG A 131 -1.37 17.20 8.74
CA ARG A 131 -1.25 15.99 9.56
C ARG A 131 -0.11 15.07 9.17
N ALA A 132 0.85 15.56 8.43
CA ALA A 132 2.08 14.84 8.13
C ALA A 132 3.00 14.69 9.38
N HIS A 133 2.44 14.45 10.55
CA HIS A 133 3.18 14.37 11.82
C HIS A 133 4.10 13.17 11.95
N HIS A 134 4.10 12.27 10.97
CA HIS A 134 4.97 11.08 10.96
C HIS A 134 5.88 11.03 9.76
N LEU A 135 6.09 12.17 9.12
CA LEU A 135 7.08 12.26 8.06
C LEU A 135 8.45 11.92 8.63
N VAL A 136 9.09 10.98 7.98
CA VAL A 136 10.53 10.74 8.11
C VAL A 136 11.20 12.10 8.14
N PRO A 137 12.12 12.37 9.10
CA PRO A 137 12.84 13.63 9.11
C PRO A 137 13.43 13.84 7.73
N VAL A 138 12.95 14.85 7.05
CA VAL A 138 13.52 15.33 5.79
C VAL A 138 15.01 15.48 6.01
N LEU A 139 15.78 15.05 5.06
CA LEU A 139 17.24 15.11 5.06
C LEU A 139 17.70 16.40 5.75
N LYS A 140 18.58 16.26 6.76
CA LYS A 140 19.12 17.38 7.54
C LYS A 140 19.43 18.56 6.63
N GLY A 141 18.73 19.67 6.80
CA GLY A 141 18.96 20.90 6.06
C GLY A 141 17.81 21.37 5.16
N THR A 142 16.76 20.60 4.99
CA THR A 142 15.56 21.07 4.33
C THR A 142 14.45 21.22 5.37
N GLU A 143 13.98 22.41 5.64
CA GLU A 143 12.72 22.61 6.32
C GLU A 143 11.63 22.11 5.37
N ALA A 144 11.10 20.90 5.60
CA ALA A 144 9.89 20.43 4.95
C ALA A 144 8.74 21.31 5.46
N GLY A 145 8.65 22.49 4.88
CA GLY A 145 7.58 23.41 5.11
C GLY A 145 6.41 23.07 4.18
N ARG A 146 5.21 23.31 4.64
CA ARG A 146 4.08 23.52 3.73
C ARG A 146 4.49 24.58 2.71
N PRO A 147 4.14 24.39 1.42
CA PRO A 147 4.27 25.48 0.48
C PRO A 147 3.58 26.71 1.05
N ARG A 148 4.27 27.83 1.10
CA ARG A 148 3.69 29.11 1.53
C ARG A 148 2.73 29.58 0.46
N ASP A 149 1.74 30.36 0.87
CA ASP A 149 0.84 30.99 -0.10
C ASP A 149 1.68 31.81 -1.10
N GLY A 150 1.54 31.48 -2.39
CA GLY A 150 2.29 32.12 -3.48
C GLY A 150 3.56 31.37 -3.92
N GLU A 151 4.02 30.31 -3.24
CA GLU A 151 5.09 29.45 -3.73
C GLU A 151 4.61 28.61 -4.92
N GLU A 152 5.47 28.53 -5.94
CA GLU A 152 5.26 27.65 -7.09
C GLU A 152 5.44 26.21 -6.65
N LEU A 153 4.46 25.35 -6.99
CA LEU A 153 4.50 23.93 -6.69
C LEU A 153 4.93 23.14 -7.92
N PHE A 154 5.78 22.14 -7.71
CA PHE A 154 6.17 21.22 -8.76
C PHE A 154 5.01 20.31 -9.14
N ARG A 155 4.74 20.18 -10.44
CA ARG A 155 3.73 19.25 -10.96
C ARG A 155 4.36 17.87 -11.14
N VAL A 156 3.83 16.90 -10.41
CA VAL A 156 4.28 15.50 -10.47
C VAL A 156 3.14 14.62 -10.95
N VAL A 157 3.40 13.77 -11.92
CA VAL A 157 2.49 12.66 -12.25
C VAL A 157 2.95 11.42 -11.50
N ALA A 158 2.04 10.82 -10.73
CA ALA A 158 2.30 9.62 -9.96
C ALA A 158 1.51 8.43 -10.52
N TYR A 159 2.20 7.38 -10.94
CA TYR A 159 1.57 6.14 -11.35
C TYR A 159 1.15 5.32 -10.13
N ASP A 160 -0.13 4.99 -10.06
CA ASP A 160 -0.71 4.21 -8.98
C ASP A 160 -0.63 2.72 -9.25
N PHE A 161 0.43 2.08 -8.78
CA PHE A 161 0.57 0.62 -8.77
C PHE A 161 0.06 -0.02 -7.46
N GLY A 162 -0.65 0.71 -6.63
CA GLY A 162 -1.07 0.33 -5.28
C GLY A 162 -0.41 1.22 -4.23
N MET A 163 -0.36 2.50 -4.52
CA MET A 163 0.34 3.52 -3.77
C MET A 163 -0.24 3.72 -2.37
N LYS A 164 0.63 3.93 -1.39
CA LYS A 164 0.24 4.38 -0.07
C LYS A 164 -0.07 5.87 -0.07
N ARG A 165 -1.12 6.28 0.62
CA ARG A 165 -1.46 7.71 0.79
C ARG A 165 -0.32 8.54 1.35
N ASN A 166 0.53 7.94 2.18
CA ASN A 166 1.67 8.64 2.76
C ASN A 166 2.72 9.04 1.70
N SER A 167 2.82 8.33 0.58
CA SER A 167 3.66 8.75 -0.54
C SER A 167 3.20 10.09 -1.11
N LEU A 168 1.89 10.27 -1.27
CA LEU A 168 1.30 11.55 -1.71
C LEU A 168 1.52 12.67 -0.70
N ARG A 169 1.33 12.37 0.58
CA ARG A 169 1.58 13.35 1.66
C ARG A 169 3.04 13.80 1.69
N ASN A 170 3.98 12.88 1.45
CA ASN A 170 5.41 13.18 1.40
C ASN A 170 5.76 14.06 0.19
N LEU A 171 5.25 13.74 -1.00
CA LEU A 171 5.42 14.56 -2.20
C LEU A 171 4.82 15.96 -1.99
N ALA A 172 3.64 16.03 -1.41
CA ALA A 172 2.99 17.29 -1.08
C ALA A 172 3.79 18.12 -0.07
N ALA A 173 4.36 17.50 0.96
CA ALA A 173 5.24 18.15 1.92
C ALA A 173 6.56 18.63 1.30
N ALA A 174 6.98 18.01 0.20
CA ALA A 174 8.13 18.45 -0.60
C ALA A 174 7.77 19.56 -1.62
N GLY A 175 6.55 20.09 -1.60
CA GLY A 175 6.11 21.17 -2.48
C GLY A 175 5.56 20.71 -3.83
N CYS A 176 5.01 19.50 -3.90
CA CYS A 176 4.43 18.98 -5.14
C CYS A 176 2.91 19.03 -5.15
N VAL A 177 2.33 19.36 -6.29
CA VAL A 177 0.96 18.99 -6.66
C VAL A 177 1.04 17.70 -7.46
N VAL A 178 0.30 16.67 -7.03
CA VAL A 178 0.45 15.33 -7.58
C VAL A 178 -0.80 14.94 -8.36
N THR A 179 -0.66 14.69 -9.65
CA THR A 179 -1.69 14.04 -10.46
C THR A 179 -1.46 12.54 -10.43
N VAL A 180 -2.34 11.82 -9.76
CA VAL A 180 -2.31 10.36 -9.68
C VAL A 180 -3.01 9.80 -10.91
N VAL A 181 -2.33 8.89 -11.62
CA VAL A 181 -2.86 8.25 -12.82
C VAL A 181 -2.93 6.74 -12.64
N PRO A 182 -3.86 6.05 -13.31
CA PRO A 182 -3.91 4.60 -13.33
C PRO A 182 -2.58 3.98 -13.79
N ALA A 183 -2.28 2.79 -13.27
CA ALA A 183 -1.11 2.00 -13.67
C ALA A 183 -0.98 1.82 -15.18
N THR A 184 -2.11 1.73 -15.88
CA THR A 184 -2.19 1.47 -17.34
C THR A 184 -2.08 2.71 -18.20
N THR A 185 -1.91 3.90 -17.64
CA THR A 185 -1.85 5.16 -18.38
C THR A 185 -0.62 5.18 -19.31
N PRO A 186 -0.79 5.36 -20.62
CA PRO A 186 0.34 5.52 -21.54
C PRO A 186 1.16 6.77 -21.25
N ALA A 187 2.46 6.74 -21.56
CA ALA A 187 3.35 7.89 -21.35
C ALA A 187 2.82 9.18 -21.99
N ALA A 188 2.31 9.09 -23.22
CA ALA A 188 1.76 10.25 -23.95
C ALA A 188 0.57 10.90 -23.20
N GLU A 189 -0.29 10.12 -22.58
CA GLU A 189 -1.40 10.63 -21.78
C GLU A 189 -0.94 11.26 -20.47
N ALA A 190 0.07 10.67 -19.83
CA ALA A 190 0.68 11.23 -18.62
C ALA A 190 1.31 12.61 -18.89
N LEU A 191 1.93 12.81 -20.04
CA LEU A 191 2.56 14.06 -20.45
C LEU A 191 1.55 15.18 -20.72
N VAL A 192 0.28 14.87 -20.99
CA VAL A 192 -0.80 15.89 -21.15
C VAL A 192 -0.97 16.74 -19.89
N PHE A 193 -0.67 16.18 -18.73
CA PHE A 193 -0.71 16.91 -17.45
C PHE A 193 0.47 17.88 -17.25
N SER A 194 1.36 17.99 -18.24
CA SER A 194 2.55 18.85 -18.22
C SER A 194 3.38 18.67 -16.93
N PRO A 195 3.76 17.44 -16.56
CA PRO A 195 4.53 17.20 -15.35
C PRO A 195 5.97 17.73 -15.47
N GLU A 196 6.54 18.07 -14.33
CA GLU A 196 7.97 18.41 -14.17
C GLU A 196 8.75 17.22 -13.63
N GLY A 197 8.05 16.19 -13.13
CA GLY A 197 8.63 14.94 -12.67
C GLY A 197 7.60 13.81 -12.63
N ILE A 198 8.12 12.60 -12.61
CA ILE A 198 7.32 11.35 -12.57
C ILE A 198 7.64 10.60 -11.28
N PHE A 199 6.60 10.11 -10.61
CA PHE A 199 6.71 9.18 -9.50
C PHE A 199 6.11 7.83 -9.87
N LEU A 200 6.91 6.78 -9.77
CA LEU A 200 6.47 5.39 -9.95
C LEU A 200 6.28 4.78 -8.57
N SER A 201 5.04 4.53 -8.16
CA SER A 201 4.79 3.98 -6.83
C SER A 201 5.22 2.52 -6.72
N ASN A 202 5.43 2.05 -5.51
CA ASN A 202 5.50 0.62 -5.27
C ASN A 202 4.13 -0.05 -5.53
N GLY A 203 4.15 -1.34 -5.83
CA GLY A 203 2.95 -2.15 -6.07
C GLY A 203 3.08 -3.57 -5.52
N PRO A 204 1.99 -4.37 -5.57
CA PRO A 204 2.01 -5.78 -5.18
C PRO A 204 2.55 -6.67 -6.30
N GLY A 205 3.11 -7.81 -5.93
CA GLY A 205 3.44 -8.89 -6.85
C GLY A 205 4.70 -8.70 -7.68
N ASP A 206 4.70 -9.35 -8.82
CA ASP A 206 5.79 -9.33 -9.80
C ASP A 206 5.54 -8.19 -10.80
N PRO A 207 6.51 -7.32 -11.10
CA PRO A 207 6.37 -6.28 -12.12
C PRO A 207 6.41 -6.82 -13.56
N GLU A 208 6.92 -8.02 -13.81
CA GLU A 208 7.09 -8.59 -15.16
C GLU A 208 5.80 -8.57 -16.00
N PRO A 209 4.61 -8.91 -15.46
CA PRO A 209 3.36 -8.84 -16.23
C PRO A 209 2.89 -7.43 -16.57
N CYS A 210 3.42 -6.40 -15.90
CA CYS A 210 3.01 -5.01 -16.09
C CYS A 210 3.73 -4.35 -17.30
N THR A 211 3.70 -4.97 -18.47
CA THR A 211 4.44 -4.52 -19.68
C THR A 211 4.10 -3.09 -20.07
N TYR A 212 2.84 -2.70 -19.96
CA TYR A 212 2.36 -1.32 -20.19
C TYR A 212 3.06 -0.30 -19.29
N ALA A 213 3.29 -0.66 -18.01
CA ALA A 213 3.97 0.21 -17.05
C ALA A 213 5.47 0.30 -17.33
N ILE A 214 6.09 -0.82 -17.73
CA ILE A 214 7.50 -0.88 -18.12
C ILE A 214 7.76 0.01 -19.33
N GLU A 215 6.88 -0.05 -20.34
CA GLU A 215 6.97 0.78 -21.56
C GLU A 215 6.79 2.26 -21.23
N ALA A 216 5.77 2.60 -20.43
CA ALA A 216 5.53 3.98 -20.02
C ALA A 216 6.70 4.53 -19.19
N ALA A 217 7.21 3.74 -18.23
CA ALA A 217 8.33 4.15 -17.37
C ALA A 217 9.61 4.42 -18.19
N LYS A 218 9.93 3.57 -19.19
CA LYS A 218 11.07 3.80 -20.07
C LYS A 218 10.96 5.12 -20.83
N ALA A 219 9.82 5.36 -21.48
CA ALA A 219 9.59 6.56 -22.26
C ALA A 219 9.62 7.82 -21.39
N LEU A 220 9.07 7.77 -20.19
CA LEU A 220 9.03 8.91 -19.27
C LEU A 220 10.38 9.20 -18.64
N ALA A 221 11.17 8.17 -18.30
CA ALA A 221 12.49 8.34 -17.73
C ALA A 221 13.52 8.98 -18.68
N GLU A 222 13.30 8.82 -20.00
CA GLU A 222 14.09 9.52 -21.02
C GLU A 222 13.70 11.01 -21.15
N ALA A 223 12.48 11.38 -20.81
CA ALA A 223 11.93 12.71 -21.02
C ALA A 223 11.99 13.60 -19.77
N LEU A 224 11.82 13.04 -18.58
CA LEU A 224 11.65 13.78 -17.32
C LEU A 224 12.35 13.10 -16.15
N PRO A 225 12.70 13.89 -15.09
CA PRO A 225 13.14 13.31 -13.83
C PRO A 225 12.12 12.29 -13.31
N THR A 226 12.56 11.06 -13.13
CA THR A 226 11.71 9.94 -12.70
C THR A 226 12.28 9.33 -11.43
N PHE A 227 11.41 9.14 -10.44
CA PHE A 227 11.72 8.53 -9.15
C PHE A 227 10.75 7.37 -8.86
N GLY A 228 11.26 6.26 -8.27
CA GLY A 228 10.47 5.10 -7.91
C GLY A 228 11.13 4.24 -6.83
#